data_4a6464265d732fd0fd79c98b8f98cce3
#
_entry.id   4a6464265d732fd0fd79c98b8f98cce3
#
_cell.length_a   1.000
_cell.length_b   1.000
_cell.length_c   1.000
_cell.angle_alpha   90.00
_cell.angle_beta   90.00
_cell.angle_gamma   90.00
#
_symmetry.space_group_name_H-M   'P 1'
#
loop_
_entity.id
_entity.type
_entity.pdbx_description
1 polymer ?
#
loop_
_entity_poly.entity_id
_entity_poly.type
_entity_poly.pdbx_seq_one_letter_code
_entity_poly.pdbx_strand_id
1 'polypeptide(L)'
;SIHGFMYSVPPVLPQTVFLRGADCWGWATWRRGWEIFEPDSAKLLKELDKSPDRAEFDFNGAFPYRQMLKNQAAGTIDSWAVRWYASAFLANKLTLYPGQSLVENIGQEGSGTHSESATSHEVIANGIDLPIQAIELSESLLARQVISKTLKSARPQPGKISQRLASAFSQLLGRSPNDS
;
A
#
# COMPACT_ATOMS: atom_id res chain seq x y z
N SER A 1 6.45 -11.34 -1.86
CA SER A 1 7.33 -10.22 -1.49
C SER A 1 7.48 -10.10 0.01
N ILE A 2 8.33 -9.19 0.46
CA ILE A 2 8.60 -8.87 1.87
C ILE A 2 8.58 -7.35 2.02
N HIS A 3 8.05 -6.87 3.13
CA HIS A 3 7.91 -5.46 3.46
C HIS A 3 8.66 -5.11 4.74
N GLY A 4 9.24 -3.92 4.80
CA GLY A 4 9.73 -3.30 6.03
C GLY A 4 8.71 -2.32 6.62
N PHE A 5 7.82 -1.79 5.78
CA PHE A 5 6.77 -0.86 6.21
C PHE A 5 5.56 -1.60 6.79
N MET A 6 4.94 -0.98 7.79
CA MET A 6 3.61 -1.31 8.29
C MET A 6 2.83 -0.02 8.55
N TYR A 7 1.55 -0.04 8.27
CA TYR A 7 0.64 1.04 8.63
C TYR A 7 0.69 1.34 10.13
N SER A 8 0.45 2.60 10.51
CA SER A 8 0.40 2.99 11.95
C SER A 8 -0.84 2.39 12.62
N VAL A 9 -0.72 1.12 12.98
CA VAL A 9 -1.78 0.34 13.64
C VAL A 9 -1.49 0.17 15.12
N PRO A 10 -2.53 -0.04 15.98
CA PRO A 10 -2.29 -0.41 17.37
C PRO A 10 -1.40 -1.65 17.49
N PRO A 11 -0.61 -1.80 18.56
CA PRO A 11 0.33 -2.91 18.76
C PRO A 11 -0.39 -4.22 19.15
N VAL A 12 -1.33 -4.63 18.31
CA VAL A 12 -2.17 -5.84 18.52
C VAL A 12 -1.84 -6.96 17.53
N LEU A 13 -0.92 -6.68 16.58
CA LEU A 13 -0.54 -7.66 15.58
C LEU A 13 0.62 -8.53 16.08
N PRO A 14 0.73 -9.78 15.61
CA PRO A 14 1.93 -10.58 15.77
C PRO A 14 3.16 -9.87 15.17
N GLN A 15 4.35 -10.32 15.53
CA GLN A 15 5.62 -9.73 15.04
C GLN A 15 5.73 -9.71 13.52
N THR A 16 5.13 -10.71 12.85
CA THR A 16 5.04 -10.78 11.40
C THR A 16 3.69 -11.34 10.97
N VAL A 17 3.18 -10.88 9.83
CA VAL A 17 1.90 -11.33 9.25
C VAL A 17 2.01 -11.41 7.74
N PHE A 18 1.20 -12.25 7.11
CA PHE A 18 0.99 -12.21 5.68
C PHE A 18 -0.27 -11.41 5.33
N LEU A 19 -0.16 -10.60 4.27
CA LEU A 19 -1.29 -9.92 3.62
C LEU A 19 -1.27 -10.23 2.13
N ARG A 20 -2.43 -10.34 1.51
CA ARG A 20 -2.58 -10.48 0.06
C ARG A 20 -2.38 -9.13 -0.62
N GLY A 21 -1.64 -9.14 -1.72
CA GLY A 21 -1.21 -7.93 -2.42
C GLY A 21 0.22 -7.55 -2.04
N ALA A 22 0.71 -6.44 -2.60
CA ALA A 22 2.07 -5.98 -2.35
C ALA A 22 2.16 -4.46 -2.46
N ASP A 23 2.46 -3.82 -1.35
CA ASP A 23 2.86 -2.41 -1.32
C ASP A 23 4.28 -2.21 -1.86
N CYS A 24 4.76 -0.98 -1.88
CA CYS A 24 6.06 -0.63 -2.44
C CYS A 24 6.94 0.24 -1.52
N TRP A 25 6.69 0.25 -0.21
CA TRP A 25 7.45 1.03 0.75
C TRP A 25 8.39 0.16 1.58
N GLY A 26 9.70 0.39 1.44
CA GLY A 26 10.71 -0.41 2.14
C GLY A 26 10.51 -1.90 1.87
N TRP A 27 10.49 -2.30 0.60
CA TRP A 27 10.08 -3.62 0.17
C TRP A 27 11.14 -4.31 -0.70
N ALA A 28 11.00 -5.61 -0.82
CA ALA A 28 11.77 -6.43 -1.75
C ALA A 28 10.91 -7.56 -2.32
N THR A 29 11.29 -8.02 -3.49
CA THR A 29 10.74 -9.23 -4.09
C THR A 29 11.82 -10.02 -4.82
N TRP A 30 11.55 -11.27 -5.13
CA TRP A 30 12.40 -12.11 -5.94
C TRP A 30 12.09 -11.93 -7.43
N ARG A 31 13.03 -12.24 -8.29
CA ARG A 31 12.83 -12.22 -9.75
C ARG A 31 11.56 -12.95 -10.14
N ARG A 32 11.35 -14.18 -9.66
CA ARG A 32 10.13 -14.97 -9.90
C ARG A 32 8.84 -14.31 -9.39
N GLY A 33 8.96 -13.45 -8.37
CA GLY A 33 7.83 -12.66 -7.86
C GLY A 33 7.51 -11.50 -8.80
N TRP A 34 8.53 -10.83 -9.31
CA TRP A 34 8.38 -9.71 -10.24
C TRP A 34 7.84 -10.14 -11.62
N GLU A 35 8.07 -11.36 -12.04
CA GLU A 35 7.58 -11.91 -13.31
C GLU A 35 6.04 -11.91 -13.44
N ILE A 36 5.29 -11.75 -12.34
CA ILE A 36 3.83 -11.59 -12.37
C ILE A 36 3.38 -10.15 -12.67
N PHE A 37 4.30 -9.18 -12.74
CA PHE A 37 3.94 -7.79 -12.97
C PHE A 37 3.27 -7.61 -14.33
N GLU A 38 2.02 -7.14 -14.30
CA GLU A 38 1.25 -6.79 -15.49
C GLU A 38 1.27 -5.25 -15.67
N PRO A 39 1.86 -4.74 -16.73
CA PRO A 39 1.90 -3.31 -16.99
C PRO A 39 0.59 -2.73 -17.52
N ASP A 40 -0.30 -3.56 -18.11
CA ASP A 40 -1.57 -3.11 -18.66
C ASP A 40 -2.62 -2.91 -17.57
N SER A 41 -2.83 -1.66 -17.19
CA SER A 41 -3.81 -1.27 -16.16
C SER A 41 -5.24 -1.55 -16.56
N ALA A 42 -5.58 -1.48 -17.85
CA ALA A 42 -6.93 -1.75 -18.34
C ALA A 42 -7.24 -3.25 -18.21
N LYS A 43 -6.28 -4.10 -18.52
CA LYS A 43 -6.37 -5.55 -18.30
C LYS A 43 -6.56 -5.88 -16.83
N LEU A 44 -5.70 -5.33 -15.95
CA LEU A 44 -5.80 -5.51 -14.50
C LEU A 44 -7.17 -5.07 -13.97
N LEU A 45 -7.67 -3.92 -14.40
CA LEU A 45 -8.98 -3.42 -13.99
C LEU A 45 -10.12 -4.35 -14.41
N LYS A 46 -10.07 -4.84 -15.65
CA LYS A 46 -11.06 -5.79 -16.18
C LYS A 46 -11.07 -7.10 -15.41
N GLU A 47 -9.91 -7.61 -15.02
CA GLU A 47 -9.79 -8.83 -14.22
C GLU A 47 -10.29 -8.59 -12.78
N LEU A 48 -9.92 -7.46 -12.18
CA LEU A 48 -10.38 -7.07 -10.85
C LEU A 48 -11.90 -6.92 -10.77
N ASP A 49 -12.54 -6.34 -11.80
CA ASP A 49 -13.99 -6.15 -11.84
C ASP A 49 -14.77 -7.46 -11.89
N LYS A 50 -14.14 -8.53 -12.36
CA LYS A 50 -14.70 -9.89 -12.38
C LYS A 50 -14.40 -10.67 -11.09
N SER A 51 -13.43 -10.20 -10.30
CA SER A 51 -13.00 -10.89 -9.08
C SER A 51 -14.10 -10.83 -8.01
N PRO A 52 -14.44 -11.93 -7.35
CA PRO A 52 -15.31 -11.94 -6.18
C PRO A 52 -14.72 -11.12 -5.03
N ASP A 53 -13.39 -11.03 -4.97
CA ASP A 53 -12.64 -10.39 -3.89
C ASP A 53 -12.36 -8.91 -4.14
N ARG A 54 -12.98 -8.31 -5.16
CA ARG A 54 -12.72 -6.91 -5.55
C ARG A 54 -12.89 -5.90 -4.40
N ALA A 55 -13.75 -6.19 -3.42
CA ALA A 55 -13.93 -5.33 -2.26
C ALA A 55 -12.72 -5.35 -1.33
N GLU A 56 -12.06 -6.52 -1.23
CA GLU A 56 -10.86 -6.68 -0.42
C GLU A 56 -9.67 -5.92 -1.01
N PHE A 57 -9.62 -5.75 -2.31
CA PHE A 57 -8.60 -4.94 -3.00
C PHE A 57 -8.55 -3.50 -2.46
N ASP A 58 -9.69 -2.92 -2.14
CA ASP A 58 -9.84 -1.59 -1.54
C ASP A 58 -9.87 -1.61 0.00
N PHE A 59 -9.42 -2.71 0.64
CA PHE A 59 -9.59 -2.92 2.07
C PHE A 59 -11.05 -2.67 2.52
N ASN A 60 -12.01 -3.23 1.80
CA ASN A 60 -13.45 -3.03 2.00
C ASN A 60 -13.84 -1.55 1.98
N GLY A 61 -13.32 -0.84 1.01
CA GLY A 61 -13.54 0.58 0.81
C GLY A 61 -12.74 1.48 1.77
N ALA A 62 -11.79 0.96 2.54
CA ALA A 62 -10.95 1.76 3.43
C ALA A 62 -9.92 2.60 2.66
N PHE A 63 -9.46 2.13 1.50
CA PHE A 63 -8.51 2.83 0.66
C PHE A 63 -8.90 2.72 -0.82
N PRO A 64 -8.78 3.79 -1.64
CA PRO A 64 -9.32 3.83 -3.01
C PRO A 64 -8.36 3.23 -4.06
N TYR A 65 -7.75 2.05 -3.84
CA TYR A 65 -6.82 1.44 -4.78
C TYR A 65 -7.43 1.20 -6.17
N ARG A 66 -8.70 0.77 -6.22
CA ARG A 66 -9.39 0.58 -7.50
C ARG A 66 -9.57 1.89 -8.26
N GLN A 67 -9.84 3.00 -7.56
CA GLN A 67 -9.90 4.31 -8.21
C GLN A 67 -8.53 4.74 -8.73
N MET A 68 -7.46 4.47 -7.98
CA MET A 68 -6.08 4.71 -8.45
C MET A 68 -5.77 3.89 -9.71
N LEU A 69 -6.17 2.62 -9.75
CA LEU A 69 -5.98 1.77 -10.93
C LEU A 69 -6.79 2.28 -12.14
N LYS A 70 -7.99 2.82 -11.93
CA LYS A 70 -8.77 3.51 -12.98
C LYS A 70 -8.07 4.75 -13.50
N ASN A 71 -7.53 5.57 -12.61
CA ASN A 71 -6.80 6.78 -12.96
C ASN A 71 -5.53 6.43 -13.77
N GLN A 72 -4.85 5.36 -13.37
CA GLN A 72 -3.71 4.82 -14.13
C GLN A 72 -4.13 4.33 -15.52
N ALA A 73 -5.24 3.62 -15.64
CA ALA A 73 -5.75 3.16 -16.94
C ALA A 73 -6.20 4.32 -17.84
N ALA A 74 -6.67 5.42 -17.25
CA ALA A 74 -7.04 6.64 -17.95
C ALA A 74 -5.84 7.57 -18.28
N GLY A 75 -4.62 7.22 -17.83
CA GLY A 75 -3.42 8.02 -18.05
C GLY A 75 -3.38 9.34 -17.24
N THR A 76 -4.23 9.49 -16.24
CA THR A 76 -4.25 10.70 -15.37
C THR A 76 -3.21 10.64 -14.25
N ILE A 77 -2.63 9.49 -14.01
CA ILE A 77 -1.49 9.27 -13.11
C ILE A 77 -0.51 8.30 -13.74
N ASP A 78 0.74 8.30 -13.28
CA ASP A 78 1.74 7.28 -13.61
C ASP A 78 2.22 6.57 -12.34
N SER A 79 1.65 5.39 -12.08
CA SER A 79 1.96 4.60 -10.90
C SER A 79 2.22 3.14 -11.25
N TRP A 80 3.49 2.76 -11.27
CA TRP A 80 3.85 1.33 -11.33
C TRP A 80 3.38 0.58 -10.07
N ALA A 81 3.33 1.27 -8.92
CA ALA A 81 3.00 0.68 -7.63
C ALA A 81 1.58 0.12 -7.57
N VAL A 82 0.57 0.85 -8.06
CA VAL A 82 -0.81 0.33 -8.09
C VAL A 82 -0.96 -0.84 -9.05
N ARG A 83 -0.17 -0.88 -10.14
CA ARG A 83 -0.12 -2.02 -11.07
C ARG A 83 0.52 -3.23 -10.39
N TRP A 84 1.60 -3.03 -9.64
CA TRP A 84 2.24 -4.08 -8.87
C TRP A 84 1.30 -4.67 -7.81
N TYR A 85 0.65 -3.79 -7.04
CA TYR A 85 -0.34 -4.21 -6.04
C TYR A 85 -1.47 -5.02 -6.68
N ALA A 86 -2.04 -4.57 -7.79
CA ALA A 86 -3.11 -5.26 -8.51
C ALA A 86 -2.64 -6.62 -9.07
N SER A 87 -1.43 -6.67 -9.64
CA SER A 87 -0.85 -7.92 -10.17
C SER A 87 -0.67 -8.97 -9.07
N ALA A 88 -0.10 -8.56 -7.94
CA ALA A 88 0.10 -9.46 -6.80
C ALA A 88 -1.22 -9.92 -6.17
N PHE A 89 -2.18 -9.00 -6.04
CA PHE A 89 -3.51 -9.29 -5.50
C PHE A 89 -4.28 -10.29 -6.37
N LEU A 90 -4.36 -10.06 -7.66
CA LEU A 90 -5.06 -10.93 -8.62
C LEU A 90 -4.40 -12.30 -8.74
N ALA A 91 -3.07 -12.36 -8.64
CA ALA A 91 -2.32 -13.61 -8.61
C ALA A 91 -2.36 -14.31 -7.23
N ASN A 92 -3.15 -13.81 -6.28
CA ASN A 92 -3.27 -14.33 -4.92
C ASN A 92 -1.93 -14.51 -4.21
N LYS A 93 -1.03 -13.52 -4.37
CA LYS A 93 0.29 -13.55 -3.75
C LYS A 93 0.28 -12.87 -2.39
N LEU A 94 0.99 -13.49 -1.47
CA LEU A 94 1.17 -12.99 -0.12
C LEU A 94 2.46 -12.18 -0.01
N THR A 95 2.40 -11.12 0.79
CA THR A 95 3.55 -10.33 1.21
C THR A 95 3.72 -10.45 2.72
N LEU A 96 4.94 -10.71 3.15
CA LEU A 96 5.30 -10.73 4.56
C LEU A 96 5.47 -9.29 5.05
N TYR A 97 4.74 -8.92 6.08
CA TYR A 97 4.80 -7.63 6.76
C TYR A 97 5.29 -7.79 8.19
N PRO A 98 6.07 -6.84 8.73
CA PRO A 98 6.30 -6.77 10.17
C PRO A 98 5.03 -6.31 10.88
N GLY A 99 4.84 -6.68 12.13
CA GLY A 99 3.71 -6.20 12.95
C GLY A 99 3.81 -4.71 13.33
N GLN A 100 5.01 -4.16 13.26
CA GLN A 100 5.32 -2.74 13.41
C GLN A 100 6.30 -2.34 12.31
N SER A 101 6.22 -1.08 11.83
CA SER A 101 7.11 -0.63 10.76
C SER A 101 8.57 -0.65 11.18
N LEU A 102 9.42 -1.19 10.30
CA LEU A 102 10.89 -1.22 10.45
C LEU A 102 11.56 -0.11 9.64
N VAL A 103 10.78 0.67 8.90
CA VAL A 103 11.26 1.75 8.05
C VAL A 103 10.45 3.00 8.29
N GLU A 104 11.12 4.14 8.18
CA GLU A 104 10.52 5.46 8.23
C GLU A 104 10.57 6.11 6.85
N ASN A 105 9.53 6.83 6.47
CA ASN A 105 9.53 7.61 5.25
C ASN A 105 10.00 9.03 5.55
N ILE A 106 11.30 9.26 5.49
CA ILE A 106 11.93 10.56 5.73
C ILE A 106 11.58 11.62 4.67
N GLY A 107 11.06 11.22 3.51
CA GLY A 107 10.64 12.15 2.45
C GLY A 107 9.37 12.96 2.77
N GLN A 108 8.68 12.68 3.87
CA GLN A 108 7.48 13.41 4.29
C GLN A 108 7.78 14.74 5.00
N GLU A 109 9.03 15.03 5.34
CA GLU A 109 9.46 16.29 5.96
C GLU A 109 9.66 17.46 4.98
N GLY A 110 9.21 17.34 3.74
CA GLY A 110 9.37 18.39 2.71
C GLY A 110 10.68 18.30 1.91
N SER A 111 11.57 17.36 2.21
CA SER A 111 12.83 17.13 1.48
C SER A 111 12.67 16.16 0.31
N GLY A 112 11.59 15.44 0.24
CA GLY A 112 11.29 14.52 -0.86
C GLY A 112 10.77 15.26 -2.08
N THR A 113 11.05 14.76 -3.28
CA THR A 113 10.66 15.33 -4.58
C THR A 113 9.14 15.55 -4.69
N HIS A 114 8.35 15.00 -3.77
CA HIS A 114 6.89 14.96 -3.80
C HIS A 114 6.24 15.21 -2.43
N SER A 115 6.94 15.79 -1.44
CA SER A 115 6.39 15.97 -0.09
C SER A 115 6.18 17.42 0.27
N GLU A 116 4.94 17.83 0.43
CA GLU A 116 4.57 18.94 1.32
C GLU A 116 4.35 18.35 2.72
N SER A 117 4.97 18.95 3.74
CA SER A 117 5.06 18.47 5.13
C SER A 117 3.79 17.78 5.64
N ALA A 118 3.78 16.47 5.67
CA ALA A 118 2.83 15.68 6.42
C ALA A 118 3.49 15.29 7.76
N THR A 119 2.72 15.33 8.82
CA THR A 119 3.14 14.92 10.17
C THR A 119 3.88 13.58 10.11
N SER A 120 5.16 13.61 10.47
CA SER A 120 5.99 12.44 10.66
C SER A 120 5.28 11.47 11.61
N HIS A 121 4.94 10.29 11.12
CA HIS A 121 4.67 9.19 12.03
C HIS A 121 6.04 8.78 12.58
N GLU A 122 6.32 9.13 13.84
CA GLU A 122 7.49 8.62 14.55
C GLU A 122 7.48 7.09 14.50
N VAL A 123 8.22 6.56 13.58
CA VAL A 123 8.61 5.16 13.60
C VAL A 123 9.93 5.13 14.34
N ILE A 124 9.89 4.74 15.59
CA ILE A 124 11.10 4.45 16.34
C ILE A 124 11.70 3.20 15.70
N ALA A 125 12.64 3.39 14.80
CA ALA A 125 13.52 2.33 14.32
C ALA A 125 14.50 1.92 15.43
N ASN A 126 14.00 1.66 16.62
CA ASN A 126 14.76 0.97 17.66
C ASN A 126 14.97 -0.44 17.11
N GLY A 127 16.22 -0.90 17.09
CA GLY A 127 16.56 -2.23 16.60
C GLY A 127 15.63 -3.28 17.20
N ILE A 128 14.55 -3.57 16.47
CA ILE A 128 13.58 -4.57 16.87
C ILE A 128 14.25 -5.90 16.54
N ASP A 129 14.62 -6.62 17.58
CA ASP A 129 15.03 -8.00 17.42
C ASP A 129 13.79 -8.81 17.03
N LEU A 130 13.64 -9.06 15.72
CA LEU A 130 12.58 -9.89 15.20
C LEU A 130 13.09 -11.34 15.18
N PRO A 131 12.67 -12.20 16.11
CA PRO A 131 13.04 -13.59 16.06
C PRO A 131 12.50 -14.20 14.75
N ILE A 132 13.37 -14.91 14.03
CA ILE A 132 12.97 -15.62 12.82
C ILE A 132 12.13 -16.81 13.23
N GLN A 133 10.84 -16.75 12.95
CA GLN A 133 9.89 -17.82 13.24
C GLN A 133 9.14 -18.23 11.96
N ALA A 134 8.92 -19.53 11.83
CA ALA A 134 8.01 -20.01 10.80
C ALA A 134 6.57 -19.62 11.15
N ILE A 135 5.87 -19.00 10.21
CA ILE A 135 4.46 -18.66 10.33
C ILE A 135 3.66 -19.34 9.21
N GLU A 136 2.38 -19.56 9.45
CA GLU A 136 1.51 -20.16 8.44
C GLU A 136 1.42 -19.27 7.19
N LEU A 137 1.51 -19.90 6.01
CA LEU A 137 1.40 -19.23 4.71
C LEU A 137 -0.08 -18.95 4.37
N SER A 138 -0.72 -18.16 5.22
CA SER A 138 -2.11 -17.72 5.08
C SER A 138 -2.24 -16.23 5.35
N GLU A 139 -3.23 -15.58 4.74
CA GLU A 139 -3.48 -14.16 5.01
C GLU A 139 -4.02 -13.96 6.43
N SER A 140 -3.46 -12.99 7.15
CA SER A 140 -3.94 -12.58 8.45
C SER A 140 -5.21 -11.73 8.33
N LEU A 141 -6.37 -12.33 8.58
CA LEU A 141 -7.64 -11.61 8.62
C LEU A 141 -7.66 -10.53 9.71
N LEU A 142 -7.00 -10.79 10.84
CA LEU A 142 -6.84 -9.79 11.91
C LEU A 142 -6.11 -8.56 11.39
N ALA A 143 -4.94 -8.74 10.74
CA ALA A 143 -4.17 -7.63 10.21
C ALA A 143 -4.97 -6.84 9.17
N ARG A 144 -5.66 -7.52 8.25
CA ARG A 144 -6.54 -6.88 7.27
C ARG A 144 -7.62 -6.04 7.92
N GLN A 145 -8.27 -6.54 8.96
CA GLN A 145 -9.32 -5.81 9.69
C GLN A 145 -8.77 -4.59 10.42
N VAL A 146 -7.65 -4.74 11.14
CA VAL A 146 -7.00 -3.66 11.88
C VAL A 146 -6.56 -2.56 10.93
N ILE A 147 -5.89 -2.89 9.83
CA ILE A 147 -5.48 -1.92 8.80
C ILE A 147 -6.69 -1.23 8.19
N SER A 148 -7.73 -1.96 7.80
CA SER A 148 -8.96 -1.37 7.26
C SER A 148 -9.58 -0.36 8.22
N LYS A 149 -9.64 -0.69 9.51
CA LYS A 149 -10.17 0.22 10.55
C LYS A 149 -9.30 1.48 10.68
N THR A 150 -7.99 1.32 10.72
CA THR A 150 -7.05 2.44 10.82
C THR A 150 -7.17 3.36 9.60
N LEU A 151 -7.18 2.82 8.39
CA LEU A 151 -7.33 3.60 7.16
C LEU A 151 -8.66 4.35 7.10
N LYS A 152 -9.77 3.72 7.55
CA LYS A 152 -11.07 4.39 7.64
C LYS A 152 -11.07 5.55 8.63
N SER A 153 -10.40 5.39 9.77
CA SER A 153 -10.31 6.43 10.81
C SER A 153 -9.44 7.60 10.38
N ALA A 154 -8.43 7.35 9.57
CA ALA A 154 -7.51 8.37 9.04
C ALA A 154 -8.14 9.19 7.89
N ARG A 155 -9.30 8.81 7.35
CA ARG A 155 -9.99 9.59 6.32
C ARG A 155 -10.47 10.92 6.86
N PRO A 156 -10.24 12.04 6.14
CA PRO A 156 -10.84 13.32 6.49
C PRO A 156 -12.36 13.17 6.49
N GLN A 157 -13.02 13.65 7.54
CA GLN A 157 -14.47 13.75 7.59
C GLN A 157 -14.97 14.62 6.43
N PRO A 158 -16.11 14.27 5.77
CA PRO A 158 -16.73 15.13 4.75
C PRO A 158 -17.03 16.50 5.38
N GLY A 159 -16.32 17.55 4.94
CA GLY A 159 -16.41 18.90 5.49
C GLY A 159 -15.08 19.52 5.93
N LYS A 160 -14.04 18.73 6.10
CA LYS A 160 -12.65 19.19 6.27
C LYS A 160 -11.76 18.41 5.30
N ILE A 161 -11.93 18.68 4.02
CA ILE A 161 -10.99 18.19 3.00
C ILE A 161 -9.70 18.96 3.25
N SER A 162 -8.85 18.41 4.09
CA SER A 162 -7.45 18.75 4.09
C SER A 162 -6.94 18.25 2.73
N GLN A 163 -6.65 19.16 1.81
CA GLN A 163 -5.92 18.93 0.57
C GLN A 163 -4.64 18.11 0.79
N ARG A 164 -4.20 18.02 2.03
CA ARG A 164 -2.97 17.37 2.49
C ARG A 164 -2.92 15.85 2.31
N LEU A 165 -4.03 15.13 2.46
CA LEU A 165 -4.01 13.67 2.22
C LEU A 165 -4.23 13.32 0.74
N ALA A 166 -5.02 14.11 0.03
CA ALA A 166 -5.16 13.98 -1.41
C ALA A 166 -3.85 14.32 -2.13
N SER A 167 -3.09 15.34 -1.66
CA SER A 167 -1.79 15.70 -2.21
C SER A 167 -0.72 14.66 -1.87
N ALA A 168 -0.63 14.17 -0.63
CA ALA A 168 0.35 13.14 -0.28
C ALA A 168 0.20 11.87 -1.12
N PHE A 169 -1.02 11.51 -1.50
CA PHE A 169 -1.28 10.37 -2.37
C PHE A 169 -1.24 10.69 -3.86
N SER A 170 -1.65 11.87 -4.28
CA SER A 170 -1.44 12.36 -5.65
C SER A 170 0.05 12.45 -5.98
N GLN A 171 0.87 12.77 -5.00
CA GLN A 171 2.33 12.90 -5.14
C GLN A 171 3.05 11.55 -5.18
N LEU A 172 2.51 10.50 -4.57
CA LEU A 172 2.96 9.11 -4.79
C LEU A 172 2.74 8.65 -6.24
N LEU A 173 1.93 9.37 -7.00
CA LEU A 173 1.40 8.94 -8.28
C LEU A 173 2.04 9.59 -9.50
N GLY A 174 3.03 10.47 -9.33
CA GLY A 174 3.79 11.04 -10.46
C GLY A 174 3.13 12.23 -11.16
N ARG A 175 3.96 13.04 -11.78
CA ARG A 175 3.58 14.23 -12.55
C ARG A 175 2.71 13.89 -13.75
N SER A 176 1.78 14.78 -14.06
CA SER A 176 1.18 14.90 -15.41
C SER A 176 2.28 15.04 -16.47
N PRO A 177 2.13 14.41 -17.65
CA PRO A 177 3.12 14.50 -18.75
C PRO A 177 3.21 15.87 -19.43
N ASN A 178 2.60 16.93 -18.91
CA ASN A 178 2.45 18.23 -19.60
C ASN A 178 3.25 19.40 -18.99
N ASP A 179 4.35 19.15 -18.28
CA ASP A 179 5.30 20.22 -17.93
C ASP A 179 6.67 19.95 -18.61
N SER A 180 6.73 20.25 -19.89
CA SER A 180 7.96 20.49 -20.66
C SER A 180 7.80 21.78 -21.48
#